data_ea027c06bddd4df24325afb1aa0db5b9
#
_entry.id   ea027c06bddd4df24325afb1aa0db5b9
#
_cell.length_a   1.000
_cell.length_b   1.000
_cell.length_c   1.000
_cell.angle_alpha   90.00
_cell.angle_beta   90.00
_cell.angle_gamma   90.00
#
_symmetry.space_group_name_H-M   'P 1'
#
loop_
_entity.id
_entity.type
_entity.pdbx_description
1 polymer ?
#
loop_
_entity_poly.entity_id
_entity_poly.type
_entity_poly.pdbx_seq_one_letter_code
_entity_poly.pdbx_strand_id
1 'polypeptide(L)'
;MKSERGIGFIALIFCLLIIAAFVVFSIYLIRLDNIIRDKFEGNRWDIPAKVFARPLEVYANAPVTQADFQKELGLLGYKSSDNYTKSGQYLVQNNTIYVHTRGFDFGDSVDPEQILQVSFSDSQVSEIKATKPSTTGIARLEPMLIGGIYPQHNEDRVLIKLNKVPKPLIEALIATEDRNFYHHHGISIRGTARALVSNITGGKRQGGSTLTQQLVKNFYLTPERTLKRKVNAAMMALLL
;
A
#
# COMPACT_ATOMS: atom_id res chain seq x y z
N MET A 1 -44.13 -55.95 8.66
CA MET A 1 -44.42 -54.75 7.86
C MET A 1 -44.40 -53.42 8.63
N LYS A 2 -44.13 -53.33 9.95
CA LYS A 2 -44.03 -52.04 10.70
C LYS A 2 -42.61 -51.43 10.70
N SER A 3 -41.54 -52.17 10.39
CA SER A 3 -40.14 -51.70 10.48
C SER A 3 -39.73 -50.82 9.31
N GLU A 4 -40.19 -51.04 8.09
CA GLU A 4 -39.75 -50.28 6.91
C GLU A 4 -40.31 -48.83 6.87
N ARG A 5 -41.48 -48.58 7.44
CA ARG A 5 -42.07 -47.21 7.52
C ARG A 5 -41.27 -46.28 8.45
N GLY A 6 -40.66 -46.82 9.50
CA GLY A 6 -39.86 -46.05 10.44
C GLY A 6 -38.52 -45.62 9.84
N ILE A 7 -37.89 -46.49 9.04
CA ILE A 7 -36.61 -46.20 8.37
C ILE A 7 -36.79 -45.09 7.32
N GLY A 8 -37.89 -45.13 6.53
CA GLY A 8 -38.18 -44.10 5.54
C GLY A 8 -38.44 -42.72 6.16
N PHE A 9 -39.07 -42.67 7.32
CA PHE A 9 -39.33 -41.41 8.05
C PHE A 9 -38.03 -40.81 8.64
N ILE A 10 -37.15 -41.63 9.18
CA ILE A 10 -35.85 -41.21 9.70
C ILE A 10 -34.95 -40.69 8.53
N ALA A 11 -34.94 -41.40 7.40
CA ALA A 11 -34.25 -40.99 6.20
C ALA A 11 -34.72 -39.63 5.66
N LEU A 12 -36.05 -39.42 5.67
CA LEU A 12 -36.63 -38.13 5.27
C LEU A 12 -36.20 -36.98 6.18
N ILE A 13 -36.23 -37.18 7.50
CA ILE A 13 -35.75 -36.15 8.47
C ILE A 13 -34.28 -35.88 8.25
N PHE A 14 -33.45 -36.90 8.04
CA PHE A 14 -32.02 -36.73 7.77
C PHE A 14 -31.79 -35.96 6.47
N CYS A 15 -32.52 -36.24 5.40
CA CYS A 15 -32.47 -35.47 4.16
C CYS A 15 -32.88 -34.00 4.37
N LEU A 16 -33.93 -33.73 5.13
CA LEU A 16 -34.36 -32.36 5.43
C LEU A 16 -33.33 -31.62 6.24
N LEU A 17 -32.67 -32.27 7.21
CA LEU A 17 -31.56 -31.66 7.99
C LEU A 17 -30.33 -31.35 7.12
N ILE A 18 -30.01 -32.22 6.17
CA ILE A 18 -28.92 -31.98 5.21
C ILE A 18 -29.25 -30.78 4.32
N ILE A 19 -30.46 -30.72 3.79
CA ILE A 19 -30.93 -29.59 2.96
C ILE A 19 -30.90 -28.28 3.78
N ALA A 20 -31.41 -28.30 4.99
CA ALA A 20 -31.37 -27.13 5.86
C ALA A 20 -29.95 -26.69 6.17
N ALA A 21 -29.05 -27.62 6.48
CA ALA A 21 -27.62 -27.34 6.70
C ALA A 21 -26.96 -26.74 5.44
N PHE A 22 -27.28 -27.29 4.26
CA PHE A 22 -26.79 -26.77 2.98
C PHE A 22 -27.27 -25.35 2.70
N VAL A 23 -28.58 -25.07 2.96
CA VAL A 23 -29.10 -23.72 2.79
C VAL A 23 -28.43 -22.71 3.73
N VAL A 24 -28.28 -23.07 5.02
CA VAL A 24 -27.56 -22.21 5.99
C VAL A 24 -26.12 -21.97 5.56
N PHE A 25 -25.45 -23.01 5.09
CA PHE A 25 -24.08 -22.91 4.59
C PHE A 25 -23.99 -22.02 3.35
N SER A 26 -24.91 -22.15 2.41
CA SER A 26 -24.98 -21.31 1.21
C SER A 26 -25.20 -19.83 1.55
N ILE A 27 -26.13 -19.54 2.47
CA ILE A 27 -26.36 -18.18 2.96
C ILE A 27 -25.08 -17.62 3.60
N TYR A 28 -24.38 -18.45 4.35
CA TYR A 28 -23.13 -18.05 4.98
C TYR A 28 -22.04 -17.71 3.96
N LEU A 29 -21.89 -18.51 2.89
CA LEU A 29 -20.96 -18.23 1.79
C LEU A 29 -21.29 -16.93 1.07
N ILE A 30 -22.56 -16.70 0.75
CA ILE A 30 -23.04 -15.46 0.11
C ILE A 30 -22.69 -14.25 1.01
N ARG A 31 -22.87 -14.38 2.31
CA ARG A 31 -22.49 -13.32 3.26
C ARG A 31 -20.99 -13.03 3.24
N LEU A 32 -20.15 -14.06 3.17
CA LEU A 32 -18.69 -13.89 3.06
C LEU A 32 -18.29 -13.24 1.73
N ASP A 33 -18.92 -13.65 0.62
CA ASP A 33 -18.69 -13.06 -0.71
C ASP A 33 -19.05 -11.57 -0.72
N ASN A 34 -20.18 -11.20 -0.16
CA ASN A 34 -20.58 -9.79 -0.05
C ASN A 34 -19.56 -8.97 0.76
N ILE A 35 -19.05 -9.50 1.88
CA ILE A 35 -18.01 -8.83 2.67
C ILE A 35 -16.73 -8.62 1.84
N ILE A 36 -16.38 -9.60 1.01
CA ILE A 36 -15.21 -9.49 0.13
C ILE A 36 -15.46 -8.39 -0.90
N ARG A 37 -16.60 -8.41 -1.59
CA ARG A 37 -16.94 -7.43 -2.63
C ARG A 37 -17.02 -6.02 -2.08
N ASP A 38 -17.74 -5.81 -1.01
CA ASP A 38 -17.89 -4.48 -0.38
C ASP A 38 -16.56 -3.87 -0.02
N LYS A 39 -15.64 -4.65 0.56
CA LYS A 39 -14.30 -4.17 0.90
C LYS A 39 -13.37 -4.09 -0.32
N PHE A 40 -13.59 -4.89 -1.35
CA PHE A 40 -12.76 -4.88 -2.56
C PHE A 40 -13.13 -3.76 -3.52
N GLU A 41 -14.40 -3.40 -3.62
CA GLU A 41 -14.93 -2.31 -4.45
C GLU A 41 -14.93 -0.96 -3.73
N GLY A 42 -14.97 -0.98 -2.39
CA GLY A 42 -14.87 0.21 -1.55
C GLY A 42 -13.43 0.76 -1.43
N ASN A 43 -13.23 1.69 -0.50
CA ASN A 43 -11.90 2.25 -0.18
C ASN A 43 -10.97 1.15 0.34
N ARG A 44 -10.23 0.54 -0.59
CA ARG A 44 -9.33 -0.60 -0.33
C ARG A 44 -8.22 -0.28 0.64
N TRP A 45 -7.89 1.01 0.75
CA TRP A 45 -6.76 1.48 1.54
C TRP A 45 -7.13 2.82 2.16
N ASP A 46 -7.09 2.88 3.47
CA ASP A 46 -6.98 4.16 4.15
C ASP A 46 -5.56 4.69 3.89
N ILE A 47 -5.42 5.46 2.82
CA ILE A 47 -4.15 6.10 2.49
C ILE A 47 -3.91 7.14 3.59
N PRO A 48 -2.76 7.11 4.27
CA PRO A 48 -2.45 8.14 5.25
C PRO A 48 -2.52 9.52 4.60
N ALA A 49 -3.25 10.43 5.23
CA ALA A 49 -3.22 11.82 4.81
C ALA A 49 -1.86 12.40 5.18
N LYS A 50 -1.13 12.93 4.20
CA LYS A 50 0.16 13.58 4.41
C LYS A 50 -0.07 15.06 4.72
N VAL A 51 0.59 15.54 5.76
CA VAL A 51 0.57 16.94 6.15
C VAL A 51 1.90 17.56 5.76
N PHE A 52 1.84 18.57 4.92
CA PHE A 52 3.00 19.28 4.42
C PHE A 52 3.09 20.67 5.04
N ALA A 53 4.31 21.18 5.14
CA ALA A 53 4.57 22.59 5.42
C ALA A 53 4.13 23.48 4.26
N ARG A 54 4.19 24.78 4.44
CA ARG A 54 4.00 25.73 3.34
C ARG A 54 5.15 25.57 2.32
N PRO A 55 4.86 25.45 1.02
CA PRO A 55 5.91 25.45 0.00
C PRO A 55 6.65 26.78 -0.05
N LEU A 56 7.94 26.74 -0.36
CA LEU A 56 8.68 27.97 -0.64
C LEU A 56 8.36 28.41 -2.07
N GLU A 57 7.77 29.60 -2.16
CA GLU A 57 7.51 30.29 -3.41
C GLU A 57 8.69 31.19 -3.77
N VAL A 58 9.20 31.04 -4.99
CA VAL A 58 10.34 31.81 -5.51
C VAL A 58 9.88 32.61 -6.71
N TYR A 59 10.07 33.91 -6.63
CA TYR A 59 9.74 34.86 -7.70
C TYR A 59 10.70 36.06 -7.65
N ALA A 60 10.75 36.86 -8.71
CA ALA A 60 11.60 38.05 -8.72
C ALA A 60 11.21 39.03 -7.62
N ASN A 61 12.20 39.53 -6.88
CA ASN A 61 12.09 40.37 -5.69
C ASN A 61 11.48 39.65 -4.45
N ALA A 62 11.39 38.31 -4.44
CA ALA A 62 11.02 37.60 -3.22
C ALA A 62 12.07 37.86 -2.11
N PRO A 63 11.62 38.17 -0.86
CA PRO A 63 12.52 38.46 0.27
C PRO A 63 13.15 37.16 0.83
N VAL A 64 13.90 36.47 0.00
CA VAL A 64 14.58 35.21 0.31
C VAL A 64 16.06 35.41 0.03
N THR A 65 16.89 35.22 1.03
CA THR A 65 18.34 35.27 0.86
C THR A 65 18.88 33.98 0.24
N GLN A 66 20.07 34.05 -0.33
CA GLN A 66 20.76 32.85 -0.82
C GLN A 66 20.95 31.81 0.28
N ALA A 67 21.27 32.25 1.49
CA ALA A 67 21.46 31.37 2.65
C ALA A 67 20.15 30.68 3.09
N ASP A 68 19.03 31.43 3.11
CA ASP A 68 17.72 30.86 3.43
C ASP A 68 17.29 29.83 2.38
N PHE A 69 17.52 30.12 1.10
CA PHE A 69 17.20 29.20 0.03
C PHE A 69 18.05 27.92 0.12
N GLN A 70 19.35 28.01 0.41
CA GLN A 70 20.21 26.84 0.64
C GLN A 70 19.77 26.03 1.86
N LYS A 71 19.36 26.72 2.94
CA LYS A 71 18.83 26.06 4.14
C LYS A 71 17.57 25.27 3.82
N GLU A 72 16.67 25.84 3.03
CA GLU A 72 15.43 25.16 2.59
C GLU A 72 15.76 23.93 1.73
N LEU A 73 16.68 24.06 0.76
CA LEU A 73 17.14 22.92 -0.02
C LEU A 73 17.73 21.81 0.87
N GLY A 74 18.46 22.19 1.91
CA GLY A 74 18.99 21.23 2.90
C GLY A 74 17.90 20.51 3.69
N LEU A 75 16.86 21.24 4.15
CA LEU A 75 15.70 20.67 4.85
C LEU A 75 14.90 19.71 3.96
N LEU A 76 14.79 20.01 2.67
CA LEU A 76 14.16 19.16 1.67
C LEU A 76 15.06 18.00 1.21
N GLY A 77 16.27 17.89 1.75
CA GLY A 77 17.22 16.81 1.43
C GLY A 77 17.81 16.88 0.02
N TYR A 78 17.90 18.07 -0.55
CA TYR A 78 18.67 18.29 -1.76
C TYR A 78 20.17 18.16 -1.47
N LYS A 79 20.91 17.63 -2.43
CA LYS A 79 22.37 17.42 -2.31
C LYS A 79 23.11 18.44 -3.15
N SER A 80 24.06 19.14 -2.53
CA SER A 80 25.03 19.95 -3.28
C SER A 80 25.89 19.04 -4.15
N SER A 81 26.11 19.44 -5.40
CA SER A 81 26.86 18.66 -6.38
C SER A 81 27.54 19.60 -7.37
N ASP A 82 28.65 19.17 -7.96
CA ASP A 82 29.36 19.90 -9.03
C ASP A 82 28.53 19.94 -10.33
N ASN A 83 27.48 19.13 -10.41
CA ASN A 83 26.49 19.14 -11.48
C ASN A 83 25.08 18.94 -10.91
N TYR A 84 24.07 19.40 -11.63
CA TYR A 84 22.67 19.32 -11.25
C TYR A 84 21.84 18.49 -12.24
N THR A 85 22.44 17.40 -12.72
CA THR A 85 21.84 16.54 -13.76
C THR A 85 20.70 15.67 -13.26
N LYS A 86 20.65 15.42 -11.95
CA LYS A 86 19.63 14.58 -11.31
C LYS A 86 18.71 15.40 -10.43
N SER A 87 17.45 15.06 -10.43
CA SER A 87 16.44 15.61 -9.53
C SER A 87 16.88 15.50 -8.06
N GLY A 88 16.69 16.59 -7.31
CA GLY A 88 17.15 16.67 -5.93
C GLY A 88 18.64 17.07 -5.77
N GLN A 89 19.27 17.58 -6.82
CA GLN A 89 20.62 18.14 -6.76
C GLN A 89 20.58 19.66 -6.98
N TYR A 90 21.57 20.35 -6.43
CA TYR A 90 21.81 21.78 -6.68
C TYR A 90 23.28 22.10 -6.75
N LEU A 91 23.60 23.19 -7.44
CA LEU A 91 24.94 23.74 -7.58
C LEU A 91 24.89 25.23 -7.22
N VAL A 92 25.84 25.68 -6.43
CA VAL A 92 26.00 27.10 -6.09
C VAL A 92 27.19 27.67 -6.89
N GLN A 93 26.92 28.73 -7.65
CA GLN A 93 27.93 29.49 -8.38
C GLN A 93 27.74 30.97 -8.08
N ASN A 94 28.67 31.53 -7.30
CA ASN A 94 28.60 32.93 -6.85
C ASN A 94 27.23 33.24 -6.21
N ASN A 95 26.51 34.22 -6.72
CA ASN A 95 25.18 34.62 -6.27
C ASN A 95 24.02 33.87 -6.96
N THR A 96 24.30 32.76 -7.61
CA THR A 96 23.27 31.99 -8.35
C THR A 96 23.26 30.55 -7.88
N ILE A 97 22.05 30.01 -7.68
CA ILE A 97 21.84 28.60 -7.38
C ILE A 97 21.09 27.99 -8.54
N TYR A 98 21.66 26.91 -9.08
CA TYR A 98 21.02 26.02 -10.04
C TYR A 98 20.46 24.83 -9.29
N VAL A 99 19.16 24.58 -9.38
CA VAL A 99 18.53 23.48 -8.68
C VAL A 99 17.69 22.63 -9.64
N HIS A 100 17.89 21.32 -9.60
CA HIS A 100 17.05 20.37 -10.32
C HIS A 100 15.92 19.91 -9.40
N THR A 101 14.75 20.56 -9.55
CA THR A 101 13.59 20.35 -8.68
C THR A 101 13.00 18.98 -8.89
N ARG A 102 12.30 18.48 -7.87
CA ARG A 102 11.44 17.31 -7.96
C ARG A 102 10.05 17.77 -8.42
N GLY A 103 9.37 16.92 -9.21
CA GLY A 103 7.97 17.19 -9.52
C GLY A 103 7.09 17.02 -8.29
N PHE A 104 6.08 17.87 -8.11
CA PHE A 104 5.16 17.80 -6.99
C PHE A 104 3.74 18.20 -7.40
N ASP A 105 2.74 17.47 -6.85
CA ASP A 105 1.33 17.79 -7.00
C ASP A 105 0.88 18.61 -5.79
N PHE A 106 0.61 19.90 -6.02
CA PHE A 106 0.16 20.81 -4.98
C PHE A 106 -1.35 20.76 -4.77
N GLY A 107 -2.07 19.97 -5.55
CA GLY A 107 -3.53 19.90 -5.51
C GLY A 107 -4.22 20.99 -6.34
N ASP A 108 -3.65 22.16 -6.44
CA ASP A 108 -4.09 23.25 -7.33
C ASP A 108 -3.44 23.14 -8.72
N SER A 109 -2.20 22.68 -8.76
CA SER A 109 -1.46 22.41 -9.99
C SER A 109 -0.38 21.36 -9.76
N VAL A 110 0.05 20.70 -10.82
CA VAL A 110 1.17 19.77 -10.82
C VAL A 110 2.39 20.48 -11.41
N ASP A 111 3.39 20.75 -10.59
CA ASP A 111 4.64 21.31 -11.05
C ASP A 111 5.58 20.16 -11.47
N PRO A 112 6.04 20.13 -12.74
CA PRO A 112 6.91 19.08 -13.23
C PRO A 112 8.34 19.24 -12.70
N GLU A 113 9.10 18.17 -12.74
CA GLU A 113 10.55 18.20 -12.58
C GLU A 113 11.18 19.15 -13.61
N GLN A 114 12.03 20.06 -13.13
CA GLN A 114 12.65 21.09 -13.95
C GLN A 114 13.94 21.65 -13.33
N ILE A 115 14.71 22.36 -14.13
CA ILE A 115 15.88 23.10 -13.66
C ILE A 115 15.47 24.56 -13.45
N LEU A 116 15.72 25.04 -12.23
CA LEU A 116 15.58 26.44 -11.85
C LEU A 116 16.97 27.05 -11.69
N GLN A 117 17.16 28.23 -12.26
CA GLN A 117 18.28 29.11 -11.98
C GLN A 117 17.73 30.26 -11.15
N VAL A 118 18.21 30.42 -9.93
CA VAL A 118 17.78 31.47 -9.00
C VAL A 118 18.99 32.34 -8.70
N SER A 119 18.94 33.60 -9.09
CA SER A 119 20.01 34.58 -8.82
C SER A 119 19.59 35.49 -7.66
N PHE A 120 20.53 35.82 -6.82
CA PHE A 120 20.31 36.61 -5.61
C PHE A 120 21.08 37.92 -5.67
N SER A 121 20.50 38.98 -5.09
CA SER A 121 21.14 40.26 -4.90
C SER A 121 20.73 40.79 -3.53
N ASP A 122 21.72 41.14 -2.70
CA ASP A 122 21.52 41.58 -1.33
C ASP A 122 20.69 40.57 -0.50
N SER A 123 19.46 40.90 -0.19
CA SER A 123 18.56 40.08 0.66
C SER A 123 17.37 39.52 -0.08
N GLN A 124 17.41 39.46 -1.41
CA GLN A 124 16.27 39.04 -2.22
C GLN A 124 16.68 38.28 -3.48
N VAL A 125 15.69 37.60 -4.07
CA VAL A 125 15.84 36.99 -5.39
C VAL A 125 15.85 38.11 -6.45
N SER A 126 16.93 38.21 -7.21
CA SER A 126 17.03 39.19 -8.32
C SER A 126 16.40 38.70 -9.60
N GLU A 127 16.62 37.43 -9.94
CA GLU A 127 16.11 36.81 -11.17
C GLU A 127 15.82 35.34 -10.96
N ILE A 128 14.81 34.84 -11.63
CA ILE A 128 14.50 33.42 -11.74
C ILE A 128 14.32 33.02 -13.20
N LYS A 129 14.97 31.91 -13.58
CA LYS A 129 14.77 31.25 -14.89
C LYS A 129 14.45 29.79 -14.67
N ALA A 130 13.45 29.30 -15.36
CA ALA A 130 13.00 27.91 -15.30
C ALA A 130 13.02 27.30 -16.69
N THR A 131 13.38 26.01 -16.81
CA THR A 131 13.31 25.29 -18.09
C THR A 131 11.86 25.08 -18.57
N LYS A 132 10.92 25.06 -17.61
CA LYS A 132 9.47 25.03 -17.85
C LYS A 132 8.83 26.17 -17.08
N PRO A 133 8.84 27.39 -17.62
CA PRO A 133 8.36 28.55 -16.88
C PRO A 133 6.85 28.44 -16.59
N SER A 134 6.49 28.75 -15.36
CA SER A 134 5.09 28.92 -14.98
C SER A 134 4.50 30.16 -15.66
N THR A 135 3.23 30.12 -16.01
CA THR A 135 2.47 31.28 -16.52
C THR A 135 2.39 32.45 -15.54
N THR A 136 2.56 32.16 -14.24
CA THR A 136 2.53 33.15 -13.15
C THR A 136 3.88 33.78 -12.81
N GLY A 137 4.99 33.27 -13.40
CA GLY A 137 6.35 33.70 -13.05
C GLY A 137 6.80 33.31 -11.65
N ILE A 138 6.04 32.46 -10.96
CA ILE A 138 6.35 31.92 -9.64
C ILE A 138 6.81 30.47 -9.80
N ALA A 139 7.94 30.11 -9.22
CA ALA A 139 8.36 28.72 -9.06
C ALA A 139 8.18 28.29 -7.61
N ARG A 140 7.78 27.04 -7.39
CA ARG A 140 7.61 26.48 -6.05
C ARG A 140 8.58 25.32 -5.86
N LEU A 141 9.17 25.24 -4.67
CA LEU A 141 9.81 24.02 -4.21
C LEU A 141 8.76 23.13 -3.56
N GLU A 142 8.93 21.82 -3.67
CA GLU A 142 8.06 20.89 -2.96
C GLU A 142 8.08 21.17 -1.45
N PRO A 143 6.93 21.11 -0.76
CA PRO A 143 6.86 21.38 0.66
C PRO A 143 7.44 20.26 1.49
N MET A 144 8.02 20.58 2.64
CA MET A 144 8.51 19.58 3.58
C MET A 144 7.35 18.78 4.17
N LEU A 145 7.47 17.45 4.18
CA LEU A 145 6.55 16.58 4.88
C LEU A 145 6.76 16.73 6.40
N ILE A 146 5.75 17.25 7.12
CA ILE A 146 5.81 17.42 8.58
C ILE A 146 5.15 16.32 9.37
N GLY A 147 4.25 15.56 8.76
CA GLY A 147 3.60 14.45 9.42
C GLY A 147 2.63 13.70 8.54
N GLY A 148 2.09 12.62 9.08
CA GLY A 148 1.04 11.83 8.46
C GLY A 148 -0.08 11.54 9.46
N ILE A 149 -1.32 11.53 9.00
CA ILE A 149 -2.48 11.09 9.78
C ILE A 149 -2.74 9.64 9.36
N TYR A 150 -2.45 8.70 10.26
CA TYR A 150 -2.58 7.27 10.00
C TYR A 150 -3.91 6.76 10.57
N PRO A 151 -4.81 6.12 9.76
CA PRO A 151 -6.16 5.80 10.21
C PRO A 151 -6.26 4.79 11.36
N GLN A 152 -5.57 3.67 11.37
CA GLN A 152 -5.76 2.68 12.43
C GLN A 152 -4.52 1.91 12.89
N HIS A 153 -3.44 1.86 12.12
CA HIS A 153 -2.33 0.95 12.40
C HIS A 153 -0.95 1.60 12.49
N ASN A 154 -0.85 2.94 12.45
CA ASN A 154 0.42 3.69 12.44
C ASN A 154 1.43 3.21 11.37
N GLU A 155 0.93 2.63 10.28
CA GLU A 155 1.75 2.14 9.17
C GLU A 155 1.74 3.16 8.04
N ASP A 156 2.93 3.54 7.57
CA ASP A 156 3.08 4.31 6.34
C ASP A 156 2.99 3.37 5.15
N ARG A 157 1.88 3.43 4.41
CA ARG A 157 1.63 2.59 3.25
C ARG A 157 1.77 3.39 1.97
N VAL A 158 2.77 3.07 1.19
CA VAL A 158 2.96 3.61 -0.14
C VAL A 158 2.41 2.62 -1.16
N LEU A 159 1.37 3.02 -1.90
CA LEU A 159 0.81 2.17 -2.95
C LEU A 159 1.80 2.09 -4.12
N ILE A 160 2.19 0.87 -4.44
CA ILE A 160 3.05 0.57 -5.59
C ILE A 160 2.31 -0.33 -6.57
N LYS A 161 2.41 -0.03 -7.86
CA LYS A 161 1.86 -0.90 -8.91
C LYS A 161 2.70 -2.16 -9.03
N LEU A 162 2.07 -3.32 -9.20
CA LEU A 162 2.75 -4.62 -9.26
C LEU A 162 3.85 -4.67 -10.34
N ASN A 163 3.65 -4.01 -11.47
CA ASN A 163 4.64 -3.93 -12.55
C ASN A 163 5.90 -3.11 -12.21
N LYS A 164 5.86 -2.35 -11.11
CA LYS A 164 7.02 -1.60 -10.57
C LYS A 164 7.76 -2.35 -9.47
N VAL A 165 7.21 -3.49 -9.01
CA VAL A 165 7.87 -4.34 -8.01
C VAL A 165 8.94 -5.18 -8.69
N PRO A 166 10.19 -5.20 -8.20
CA PRO A 166 11.24 -6.05 -8.75
C PRO A 166 10.85 -7.53 -8.72
N LYS A 167 10.98 -8.23 -9.85
CA LYS A 167 10.66 -9.67 -9.96
C LYS A 167 11.30 -10.53 -8.87
N PRO A 168 12.59 -10.36 -8.51
CA PRO A 168 13.20 -11.14 -7.45
C PRO A 168 12.51 -11.03 -6.09
N LEU A 169 11.91 -9.86 -5.79
CA LEU A 169 11.15 -9.67 -4.54
C LEU A 169 9.87 -10.50 -4.54
N ILE A 170 9.15 -10.54 -5.66
CA ILE A 170 7.94 -11.35 -5.82
C ILE A 170 8.29 -12.84 -5.71
N GLU A 171 9.33 -13.28 -6.39
CA GLU A 171 9.81 -14.66 -6.38
C GLU A 171 10.27 -15.09 -4.97
N ALA A 172 11.00 -14.24 -4.27
CA ALA A 172 11.43 -14.51 -2.90
C ALA A 172 10.25 -14.63 -1.94
N LEU A 173 9.25 -13.77 -2.06
CA LEU A 173 8.03 -13.82 -1.26
C LEU A 173 7.28 -15.14 -1.48
N ILE A 174 7.05 -15.52 -2.74
CA ILE A 174 6.37 -16.76 -3.10
C ILE A 174 7.16 -17.97 -2.62
N ALA A 175 8.48 -17.99 -2.84
CA ALA A 175 9.34 -19.10 -2.42
C ALA A 175 9.36 -19.31 -0.91
N THR A 176 9.24 -18.24 -0.14
CA THR A 176 9.30 -18.26 1.33
C THR A 176 7.95 -18.58 1.96
N GLU A 177 6.89 -17.91 1.51
CA GLU A 177 5.57 -17.97 2.14
C GLU A 177 4.68 -19.06 1.53
N ASP A 178 4.72 -19.24 0.21
CA ASP A 178 3.79 -20.12 -0.48
C ASP A 178 4.34 -20.63 -1.83
N ARG A 179 5.27 -21.56 -1.79
CA ARG A 179 5.96 -22.10 -2.99
C ARG A 179 5.03 -22.60 -4.09
N ASN A 180 3.83 -23.02 -3.73
CA ASN A 180 2.84 -23.56 -4.66
C ASN A 180 1.73 -22.57 -4.97
N PHE A 181 1.96 -21.26 -4.78
CA PHE A 181 0.96 -20.21 -4.94
C PHE A 181 0.19 -20.28 -6.28
N TYR A 182 0.89 -20.56 -7.37
CA TYR A 182 0.28 -20.67 -8.71
C TYR A 182 -0.38 -22.02 -9.00
N HIS A 183 -0.33 -22.97 -8.07
CA HIS A 183 -0.81 -24.34 -8.27
C HIS A 183 -2.02 -24.72 -7.40
N HIS A 184 -2.56 -23.76 -6.65
CA HIS A 184 -3.77 -23.97 -5.86
C HIS A 184 -4.70 -22.75 -5.93
N HIS A 185 -5.97 -22.94 -5.60
CA HIS A 185 -6.99 -21.89 -5.57
C HIS A 185 -7.20 -21.43 -4.12
N GLY A 186 -6.40 -20.48 -3.67
CA GLY A 186 -6.50 -19.86 -2.34
C GLY A 186 -6.09 -20.73 -1.16
N ILE A 187 -6.19 -22.06 -1.22
CA ILE A 187 -5.83 -23.01 -0.15
C ILE A 187 -4.88 -24.10 -0.67
N SER A 188 -3.84 -24.40 0.10
CA SER A 188 -2.96 -25.53 -0.14
C SER A 188 -3.31 -26.69 0.80
N ILE A 189 -4.06 -27.68 0.32
CA ILE A 189 -4.42 -28.88 1.10
C ILE A 189 -3.15 -29.63 1.54
N ARG A 190 -2.18 -29.81 0.64
CA ARG A 190 -0.89 -30.44 0.95
C ARG A 190 -0.09 -29.67 2.00
N GLY A 191 -0.03 -28.34 1.87
CA GLY A 191 0.65 -27.46 2.84
C GLY A 191 0.00 -27.53 4.22
N THR A 192 -1.31 -27.49 4.27
CA THR A 192 -2.08 -27.58 5.53
C THR A 192 -1.91 -28.94 6.19
N ALA A 193 -2.03 -30.04 5.42
CA ALA A 193 -1.84 -31.39 5.96
C ALA A 193 -0.42 -31.61 6.47
N ARG A 194 0.60 -31.18 5.72
CA ARG A 194 2.00 -31.26 6.15
C ARG A 194 2.23 -30.50 7.46
N ALA A 195 1.73 -29.26 7.55
CA ALA A 195 1.86 -28.45 8.76
C ALA A 195 1.14 -29.08 9.96
N LEU A 196 -0.03 -29.68 9.75
CA LEU A 196 -0.78 -30.38 10.78
C LEU A 196 0.02 -31.58 11.33
N VAL A 197 0.51 -32.44 10.43
CA VAL A 197 1.32 -33.60 10.82
C VAL A 197 2.58 -33.17 11.56
N SER A 198 3.35 -32.21 11.05
CA SER A 198 4.56 -31.69 11.68
C SER A 198 4.29 -31.12 13.07
N ASN A 199 3.19 -30.40 13.25
CA ASN A 199 2.82 -29.78 14.52
C ASN A 199 2.33 -30.81 15.56
N ILE A 200 1.75 -31.95 15.12
CA ILE A 200 1.30 -33.04 16.01
C ILE A 200 2.48 -33.95 16.39
N THR A 201 3.40 -34.20 15.46
CA THR A 201 4.54 -35.11 15.69
C THR A 201 5.73 -34.45 16.41
N GLY A 202 5.56 -33.23 16.93
CA GLY A 202 6.63 -32.53 17.68
C GLY A 202 7.76 -31.97 16.80
N GLY A 203 7.57 -31.90 15.48
CA GLY A 203 8.50 -31.26 14.55
C GLY A 203 8.54 -29.74 14.68
N LYS A 204 9.43 -29.09 13.93
CA LYS A 204 9.46 -27.62 13.87
C LYS A 204 8.08 -27.09 13.46
N ARG A 205 7.55 -26.10 14.22
CA ARG A 205 6.28 -25.46 13.90
C ARG A 205 6.30 -24.92 12.46
N GLN A 206 5.49 -25.51 11.60
CA GLN A 206 5.36 -25.10 10.21
C GLN A 206 4.06 -24.35 9.99
N GLY A 207 4.15 -23.23 9.25
CA GLY A 207 2.98 -22.54 8.74
C GLY A 207 2.37 -23.32 7.57
N GLY A 208 1.05 -23.48 7.58
CA GLY A 208 0.31 -24.11 6.48
C GLY A 208 -0.65 -23.16 5.80
N SER A 209 -0.59 -21.86 6.11
CA SER A 209 -1.46 -20.83 5.52
C SER A 209 -0.86 -20.31 4.22
N THR A 210 -1.67 -20.19 3.19
CA THR A 210 -1.28 -19.63 1.89
C THR A 210 -1.20 -18.09 1.93
N LEU A 211 -0.57 -17.48 0.92
CA LEU A 211 -0.56 -16.02 0.73
C LEU A 211 -1.98 -15.45 0.66
N THR A 212 -2.89 -16.13 -0.04
CA THR A 212 -4.30 -15.70 -0.13
C THR A 212 -4.98 -15.72 1.24
N GLN A 213 -4.74 -16.76 2.07
CA GLN A 213 -5.26 -16.80 3.44
C GLN A 213 -4.66 -15.72 4.33
N GLN A 214 -3.38 -15.37 4.14
CA GLN A 214 -2.73 -14.27 4.85
C GLN A 214 -3.31 -12.92 4.43
N LEU A 215 -3.56 -12.73 3.12
CA LEU A 215 -4.24 -11.56 2.59
C LEU A 215 -5.61 -11.39 3.24
N VAL A 216 -6.46 -12.42 3.18
CA VAL A 216 -7.78 -12.41 3.80
C VAL A 216 -7.72 -12.09 5.28
N LYS A 217 -6.82 -12.74 6.01
CA LYS A 217 -6.64 -12.50 7.43
C LYS A 217 -6.34 -11.03 7.75
N ASN A 218 -5.46 -10.41 6.96
CA ASN A 218 -5.01 -9.06 7.24
C ASN A 218 -6.02 -7.99 6.79
N PHE A 219 -6.84 -8.29 5.77
CA PHE A 219 -7.77 -7.32 5.17
C PHE A 219 -9.18 -7.38 5.71
N TYR A 220 -9.68 -8.60 5.96
CA TYR A 220 -11.10 -8.83 6.19
C TYR A 220 -11.41 -9.28 7.61
N LEU A 221 -10.40 -9.79 8.35
CA LEU A 221 -10.61 -10.44 9.64
C LEU A 221 -9.92 -9.69 10.78
N THR A 222 -10.43 -9.91 11.99
CA THR A 222 -9.84 -9.37 13.22
C THR A 222 -8.54 -10.10 13.60
N PRO A 223 -7.63 -9.49 14.38
CA PRO A 223 -6.38 -10.11 14.80
C PRO A 223 -6.55 -11.30 15.77
N GLU A 224 -7.77 -11.59 16.22
CA GLU A 224 -8.05 -12.69 17.16
C GLU A 224 -7.60 -14.05 16.65
N ARG A 225 -7.03 -14.89 17.53
CA ARG A 225 -6.52 -16.23 17.19
C ARG A 225 -7.56 -17.31 17.48
N THR A 226 -8.68 -17.33 16.73
CA THR A 226 -9.77 -18.31 16.88
C THR A 226 -9.83 -19.31 15.73
N LEU A 227 -10.35 -20.52 15.99
CA LEU A 227 -10.64 -21.51 14.92
C LEU A 227 -11.64 -20.97 13.92
N LYS A 228 -12.70 -20.29 14.39
CA LYS A 228 -13.71 -19.65 13.56
C LYS A 228 -13.07 -18.71 12.54
N ARG A 229 -12.17 -17.82 12.99
CA ARG A 229 -11.41 -16.92 12.10
C ARG A 229 -10.58 -17.69 11.09
N LYS A 230 -9.94 -18.80 11.48
CA LYS A 230 -9.11 -19.62 10.59
C LYS A 230 -9.96 -20.29 9.50
N VAL A 231 -11.13 -20.78 9.84
CA VAL A 231 -12.10 -21.35 8.89
C VAL A 231 -12.59 -20.26 7.94
N ASN A 232 -12.98 -19.10 8.46
CA ASN A 232 -13.41 -17.97 7.62
C ASN A 232 -12.31 -17.54 6.64
N ALA A 233 -11.06 -17.45 7.11
CA ALA A 233 -9.92 -17.12 6.23
C ALA A 233 -9.74 -18.13 5.10
N ALA A 234 -9.94 -19.42 5.39
CA ALA A 234 -9.87 -20.46 4.38
C ALA A 234 -11.02 -20.35 3.36
N MET A 235 -12.26 -20.16 3.84
CA MET A 235 -13.42 -20.05 2.97
C MET A 235 -13.38 -18.79 2.11
N MET A 236 -13.01 -17.65 2.67
CA MET A 236 -12.85 -16.41 1.91
C MET A 236 -11.67 -16.48 0.92
N ALA A 237 -10.60 -17.22 1.23
CA ALA A 237 -9.49 -17.45 0.31
C ALA A 237 -9.86 -18.32 -0.91
N LEU A 238 -10.93 -19.13 -0.80
CA LEU A 238 -11.49 -19.90 -1.93
C LEU A 238 -12.42 -19.05 -2.80
N LEU A 239 -13.03 -18.00 -2.23
CA LEU A 239 -13.95 -17.11 -2.94
C LEU A 239 -13.22 -15.99 -3.70
N LEU A 240 -11.96 -15.69 -3.35
CA LEU A 240 -11.07 -14.75 -4.03
C LEU A 240 -10.42 -15.38 -5.26
#